data_54e666e00e2f286e402883ed99f323a7
#
_entry.id   54e666e00e2f286e402883ed99f323a7
#
_cell.length_a   1.000
_cell.length_b   1.000
_cell.length_c   1.000
_cell.angle_alpha   90.00
_cell.angle_beta   90.00
_cell.angle_gamma   90.00
#
_symmetry.space_group_name_H-M   'P 1'
#
loop_
_entity.id
_entity.type
_entity.pdbx_description
1 polymer ?
#
loop_
_entity_poly.entity_id
_entity_poly.type
_entity_poly.pdbx_seq_one_letter_code
_entity_poly.pdbx_strand_id
1 'polypeptide(L)'
;MIIGIGHDICDQRRIGAIFDRFGMRFSARILTQKEQTELQARKNKYAYLAGRFAVKEAVYKALAEADQAEMRWHHAATLSSKNGAPQLILSDACLAGAKTLLPHGYGLKLHISLSDEPPYSSAFVVLSAELETE
;
A
#
# COMPACT_ATOMS: atom_id res chain seq x y z
N MET A 1 18.45 -2.69 -8.47
CA MET A 1 18.93 -2.01 -7.25
C MET A 1 17.72 -1.49 -6.46
N ILE A 2 17.84 -1.47 -5.15
CA ILE A 2 16.78 -0.96 -4.28
C ILE A 2 16.80 0.56 -4.27
N ILE A 3 15.65 1.18 -4.51
CA ILE A 3 15.51 2.64 -4.52
C ILE A 3 14.60 3.16 -3.41
N GLY A 4 13.90 2.28 -2.69
CA GLY A 4 13.07 2.67 -1.57
C GLY A 4 12.64 1.49 -0.74
N ILE A 5 12.58 1.70 0.57
CA ILE A 5 12.14 0.69 1.53
C ILE A 5 11.15 1.34 2.49
N GLY A 6 10.04 0.68 2.73
CA GLY A 6 9.07 1.13 3.72
C GLY A 6 8.55 -0.03 4.55
N HIS A 7 8.37 0.22 5.83
CA HIS A 7 7.79 -0.75 6.75
C HIS A 7 6.83 -0.03 7.67
N ASP A 8 5.69 -0.63 7.94
CA ASP A 8 4.72 -0.08 8.86
C ASP A 8 4.02 -1.21 9.62
N ILE A 9 3.60 -0.89 10.83
CA ILE A 9 2.81 -1.80 11.67
C ILE A 9 1.58 -1.04 12.14
N CYS A 10 0.43 -1.70 12.10
CA CYS A 10 -0.85 -1.09 12.44
C CYS A 10 -1.63 -1.96 13.42
N ASP A 11 -2.14 -1.33 14.48
CA ASP A 11 -2.98 -2.00 15.45
C ASP A 11 -4.40 -2.13 14.88
N GLN A 12 -4.86 -3.37 14.68
CA GLN A 12 -6.19 -3.67 14.13
C GLN A 12 -7.30 -3.10 15.00
N ARG A 13 -7.07 -3.00 16.31
CA ARG A 13 -8.08 -2.47 17.26
C ARG A 13 -8.29 -0.98 17.03
N ARG A 14 -7.21 -0.24 16.79
CA ARG A 14 -7.28 1.21 16.51
C ARG A 14 -8.04 1.49 15.22
N ILE A 15 -7.69 0.79 14.17
CA ILE A 15 -8.36 0.93 12.86
C ILE A 15 -9.82 0.47 12.96
N GLY A 16 -10.06 -0.65 13.67
CA GLY A 16 -11.40 -1.17 13.88
C GLY A 16 -12.31 -0.19 14.61
N ALA A 17 -11.79 0.49 15.64
CA ALA A 17 -12.56 1.49 16.38
C ALA A 17 -12.96 2.68 15.49
N ILE A 18 -12.06 3.13 14.62
CA ILE A 18 -12.36 4.20 13.67
C ILE A 18 -13.40 3.74 12.65
N PHE A 19 -13.26 2.54 12.14
CA PHE A 19 -14.21 1.97 11.17
C PHE A 19 -15.59 1.79 11.80
N ASP A 20 -15.65 1.30 13.05
CA ASP A 20 -16.94 1.15 13.76
C ASP A 20 -17.65 2.49 13.94
N ARG A 21 -16.89 3.56 14.18
CA ARG A 21 -17.43 4.89 14.37
C ARG A 21 -17.89 5.57 13.08
N PHE A 22 -17.09 5.48 12.02
CA PHE A 22 -17.31 6.25 10.79
C PHE A 22 -17.73 5.39 9.60
N GLY A 23 -17.56 4.07 9.67
CA GLY A 23 -17.96 3.15 8.60
C GLY A 23 -17.29 3.47 7.29
N MET A 24 -18.08 3.45 6.21
CA MET A 24 -17.57 3.68 4.85
C MET A 24 -17.00 5.09 4.64
N ARG A 25 -17.35 6.05 5.45
CA ARG A 25 -16.74 7.39 5.39
C ARG A 25 -15.24 7.31 5.64
N PHE A 26 -14.84 6.45 6.57
CA PHE A 26 -13.43 6.22 6.84
C PHE A 26 -12.80 5.35 5.75
N SER A 27 -13.40 4.19 5.45
CA SER A 27 -12.78 3.27 4.50
C SER A 27 -12.64 3.88 3.10
N ALA A 28 -13.61 4.68 2.66
CA ALA A 28 -13.56 5.35 1.37
C ALA A 28 -12.43 6.40 1.27
N ARG A 29 -12.00 6.95 2.42
CA ARG A 29 -10.90 7.90 2.45
C ARG A 29 -9.56 7.29 2.10
N ILE A 30 -9.37 6.04 2.49
CA ILE A 30 -8.07 5.37 2.31
C ILE A 30 -8.08 4.31 1.23
N LEU A 31 -9.22 3.66 0.98
CA LEU A 31 -9.32 2.55 0.04
C LEU A 31 -9.79 3.02 -1.34
N THR A 32 -9.19 2.45 -2.39
CA THR A 32 -9.73 2.58 -3.74
C THR A 32 -11.06 1.82 -3.86
N GLN A 33 -11.79 2.06 -4.95
CA GLN A 33 -13.06 1.36 -5.20
C GLN A 33 -12.86 -0.15 -5.22
N LYS A 34 -11.79 -0.63 -5.85
CA LYS A 34 -11.50 -2.08 -5.91
C LYS A 34 -11.17 -2.64 -4.53
N GLU A 35 -10.42 -1.91 -3.72
CA GLU A 35 -10.14 -2.32 -2.33
C GLU A 35 -11.42 -2.33 -1.50
N GLN A 36 -12.33 -1.37 -1.68
CA GLN A 36 -13.62 -1.36 -1.00
C GLN A 36 -14.44 -2.63 -1.34
N THR A 37 -14.41 -3.05 -2.59
CA THR A 37 -15.08 -4.28 -3.01
C THR A 37 -14.48 -5.50 -2.31
N GLU A 38 -13.15 -5.57 -2.20
CA GLU A 38 -12.49 -6.65 -1.44
C GLU A 38 -12.85 -6.61 0.03
N LEU A 39 -12.92 -5.41 0.63
CA LEU A 39 -13.29 -5.24 2.04
C LEU A 39 -14.66 -5.84 2.32
N GLN A 40 -15.64 -5.60 1.45
CA GLN A 40 -16.99 -6.10 1.64
C GLN A 40 -17.05 -7.63 1.65
N ALA A 41 -16.13 -8.28 0.93
CA ALA A 41 -16.07 -9.74 0.85
C ALA A 41 -15.28 -10.38 1.99
N ARG A 42 -14.63 -9.60 2.84
CA ARG A 42 -13.76 -10.13 3.91
C ARG A 42 -14.56 -10.39 5.18
N LYS A 43 -14.22 -11.49 5.86
CA LYS A 43 -14.79 -11.82 7.17
C LYS A 43 -14.20 -10.93 8.25
N ASN A 44 -12.88 -10.76 8.26
CA ASN A 44 -12.18 -9.91 9.22
C ASN A 44 -11.85 -8.56 8.57
N LYS A 45 -12.79 -7.63 8.68
CA LYS A 45 -12.64 -6.31 8.06
C LYS A 45 -11.57 -5.46 8.74
N TYR A 46 -11.38 -5.63 10.05
CA TYR A 46 -10.37 -4.86 10.79
C TYR A 46 -8.97 -5.23 10.33
N ALA A 47 -8.69 -6.52 10.20
CA ALA A 47 -7.40 -6.99 9.72
C ALA A 47 -7.14 -6.54 8.28
N TYR A 48 -8.16 -6.61 7.42
CA TYR A 48 -8.04 -6.14 6.03
C TYR A 48 -7.70 -4.66 5.97
N LEU A 49 -8.47 -3.82 6.68
CA LEU A 49 -8.26 -2.37 6.70
C LEU A 49 -6.88 -2.02 7.27
N ALA A 50 -6.51 -2.64 8.39
CA ALA A 50 -5.22 -2.38 9.02
C ALA A 50 -4.06 -2.76 8.10
N GLY A 51 -4.18 -3.89 7.40
CA GLY A 51 -3.16 -4.34 6.45
C GLY A 51 -3.03 -3.39 5.26
N ARG A 52 -4.15 -2.98 4.67
CA ARG A 52 -4.13 -2.04 3.54
C ARG A 52 -3.61 -0.67 3.96
N PHE A 53 -4.00 -0.20 5.14
CA PHE A 53 -3.48 1.05 5.69
C PHE A 53 -1.97 0.98 5.90
N ALA A 54 -1.48 -0.12 6.49
CA ALA A 54 -0.05 -0.32 6.72
C ALA A 54 0.74 -0.30 5.41
N VAL A 55 0.21 -0.89 4.32
CA VAL A 55 0.85 -0.84 3.00
C VAL A 55 0.98 0.60 2.52
N LYS A 56 -0.09 1.38 2.62
CA LYS A 56 -0.09 2.77 2.13
C LYS A 56 0.92 3.62 2.90
N GLU A 57 1.01 3.42 4.21
CA GLU A 57 2.03 4.07 5.04
C GLU A 57 3.43 3.61 4.67
N ALA A 58 3.62 2.31 4.43
CA ALA A 58 4.91 1.77 4.02
C ALA A 58 5.35 2.31 2.66
N VAL A 59 4.42 2.46 1.72
CA VAL A 59 4.69 3.09 0.41
C VAL A 59 5.16 4.53 0.61
N TYR A 60 4.47 5.29 1.45
CA TYR A 60 4.85 6.68 1.74
C TYR A 60 6.28 6.75 2.28
N LYS A 61 6.63 5.85 3.21
CA LYS A 61 8.00 5.78 3.74
C LYS A 61 9.00 5.37 2.65
N ALA A 62 8.65 4.44 1.78
CA ALA A 62 9.53 4.01 0.69
C ALA A 62 9.78 5.14 -0.33
N LEU A 63 8.88 6.11 -0.42
CA LEU A 63 8.97 7.26 -1.31
C LEU A 63 9.52 8.51 -0.62
N ALA A 64 10.22 8.37 0.50
CA ALA A 64 10.70 9.48 1.30
C ALA A 64 11.61 10.45 0.52
N GLU A 65 12.34 9.95 -0.48
CA GLU A 65 13.25 10.77 -1.30
C GLU A 65 12.52 11.50 -2.44
N ALA A 66 11.24 11.21 -2.67
CA ALA A 66 10.44 11.84 -3.72
C ALA A 66 9.66 13.03 -3.16
N ASP A 67 9.15 13.87 -4.06
CA ASP A 67 8.20 14.91 -3.68
C ASP A 67 6.85 14.26 -3.33
N GLN A 68 6.41 14.43 -2.09
CA GLN A 68 5.24 13.75 -1.55
C GLN A 68 4.01 14.65 -1.43
N ALA A 69 4.10 15.92 -1.89
CA ALA A 69 3.06 16.92 -1.64
C ALA A 69 1.68 16.53 -2.19
N GLU A 70 1.63 15.87 -3.34
CA GLU A 70 0.37 15.49 -3.99
C GLU A 70 -0.01 14.01 -3.78
N MET A 71 0.75 13.27 -2.99
CA MET A 71 0.46 11.86 -2.77
C MET A 71 -0.77 11.66 -1.89
N ARG A 72 -1.58 10.66 -2.25
CA ARG A 72 -2.83 10.31 -1.56
C ARG A 72 -2.88 8.82 -1.28
N TRP A 73 -3.70 8.43 -0.30
CA TRP A 73 -3.93 7.03 0.06
C TRP A 73 -4.34 6.17 -1.14
N HIS A 74 -5.17 6.74 -2.03
CA HIS A 74 -5.70 6.03 -3.19
C HIS A 74 -4.65 5.74 -4.27
N HIS A 75 -3.48 6.37 -4.19
CA HIS A 75 -2.42 6.18 -5.18
C HIS A 75 -1.62 4.88 -4.97
N ALA A 76 -1.86 4.17 -3.86
CA ALA A 76 -1.18 2.93 -3.55
C ALA A 76 -2.21 1.88 -3.17
N ALA A 77 -2.65 1.11 -4.14
CA ALA A 77 -3.63 0.05 -3.93
C ALA A 77 -2.93 -1.29 -3.76
N THR A 78 -3.51 -2.15 -2.91
CA THR A 78 -3.11 -3.54 -2.81
C THR A 78 -4.30 -4.42 -3.11
N LEU A 79 -4.18 -5.21 -4.15
CA LEU A 79 -5.25 -6.10 -4.59
C LEU A 79 -4.74 -7.54 -4.58
N SER A 80 -5.64 -8.47 -4.32
CA SER A 80 -5.30 -9.89 -4.38
C SER A 80 -5.23 -10.34 -5.83
N SER A 81 -4.13 -11.02 -6.19
CA SER A 81 -4.01 -11.64 -7.50
C SER A 81 -4.81 -12.93 -7.55
N LYS A 82 -4.88 -13.57 -8.74
CA LYS A 82 -5.64 -14.82 -8.94
C LYS A 82 -5.20 -15.94 -8.01
N ASN A 83 -3.92 -15.98 -7.64
CA ASN A 83 -3.38 -17.00 -6.72
C ASN A 83 -3.47 -16.57 -5.25
N GLY A 84 -4.14 -15.45 -4.95
CA GLY A 84 -4.31 -14.93 -3.60
C GLY A 84 -3.16 -14.07 -3.08
N ALA A 85 -2.03 -13.98 -3.78
CA ALA A 85 -0.92 -13.16 -3.35
C ALA A 85 -1.25 -11.67 -3.49
N PRO A 86 -0.82 -10.82 -2.54
CA PRO A 86 -1.05 -9.39 -2.66
C PRO A 86 -0.19 -8.78 -3.77
N GLN A 87 -0.77 -7.82 -4.48
CA GLN A 87 -0.09 -7.10 -5.55
C GLN A 87 -0.25 -5.60 -5.31
N LEU A 88 0.88 -4.89 -5.25
CA LEU A 88 0.90 -3.45 -5.08
C LEU A 88 0.78 -2.76 -6.43
N ILE A 89 -0.12 -1.79 -6.50
CA ILE A 89 -0.35 -0.98 -7.70
C ILE A 89 -0.22 0.48 -7.31
N LEU A 90 0.74 1.18 -7.93
CA LEU A 90 0.91 2.62 -7.75
C LEU A 90 0.25 3.37 -8.91
N SER A 91 -0.29 4.53 -8.61
CA SER A 91 -0.90 5.41 -9.60
C SER A 91 -0.61 6.88 -9.27
N ASP A 92 -0.91 7.75 -10.22
CA ASP A 92 -0.89 9.21 -10.04
C ASP A 92 0.40 9.70 -9.37
N ALA A 93 0.32 10.52 -8.32
CA ALA A 93 1.49 11.13 -7.71
C ALA A 93 2.45 10.13 -7.07
N CYS A 94 1.95 9.00 -6.54
CA CYS A 94 2.84 7.98 -6.00
C CYS A 94 3.65 7.29 -7.11
N LEU A 95 3.03 6.97 -8.23
CA LEU A 95 3.74 6.39 -9.37
C LEU A 95 4.74 7.38 -9.96
N ALA A 96 4.32 8.62 -10.15
CA ALA A 96 5.20 9.67 -10.67
C ALA A 96 6.42 9.86 -9.75
N GLY A 97 6.19 9.92 -8.44
CA GLY A 97 7.26 10.06 -7.45
C GLY A 97 8.24 8.89 -7.49
N ALA A 98 7.73 7.67 -7.58
CA ALA A 98 8.58 6.49 -7.68
C ALA A 98 9.46 6.54 -8.93
N LYS A 99 8.88 6.97 -10.05
CA LYS A 99 9.63 7.08 -11.32
C LYS A 99 10.75 8.12 -11.25
N THR A 100 10.61 9.18 -10.44
CA THR A 100 11.69 10.16 -10.27
C THR A 100 12.91 9.59 -9.59
N LEU A 101 12.76 8.46 -8.88
CA LEU A 101 13.87 7.81 -8.18
C LEU A 101 14.65 6.84 -9.08
N LEU A 102 14.14 6.58 -10.28
CA LEU A 102 14.76 5.62 -11.21
C LEU A 102 15.96 6.24 -11.93
N PRO A 103 17.10 5.53 -11.98
CA PRO A 103 18.17 5.93 -12.89
C PRO A 103 17.71 5.80 -14.35
N HIS A 104 18.37 6.54 -15.23
CA HIS A 104 18.08 6.47 -16.67
C HIS A 104 18.24 5.03 -17.18
N GLY A 105 17.24 4.57 -17.95
CA GLY A 105 17.25 3.23 -18.52
C GLY A 105 16.77 2.13 -17.58
N TYR A 106 16.25 2.49 -16.39
CA TYR A 106 15.75 1.52 -15.43
C TYR A 106 14.23 1.59 -15.32
N GLY A 107 13.60 0.43 -15.15
CA GLY A 107 12.17 0.30 -14.88
C GLY A 107 11.90 0.06 -13.42
N LEU A 108 10.70 0.42 -13.00
CA LEU A 108 10.25 0.26 -11.61
C LEU A 108 9.73 -1.14 -11.38
N LYS A 109 10.14 -1.75 -10.27
CA LYS A 109 9.59 -3.01 -9.79
C LYS A 109 9.15 -2.85 -8.33
N LEU A 110 7.94 -3.33 -8.05
CA LEU A 110 7.30 -3.20 -6.74
C LEU A 110 7.27 -4.55 -6.04
N HIS A 111 7.63 -4.56 -4.77
CA HIS A 111 7.60 -5.76 -3.94
C HIS A 111 6.86 -5.47 -2.65
N ILE A 112 6.07 -6.41 -2.19
CA ILE A 112 5.26 -6.24 -0.99
C ILE A 112 5.21 -7.54 -0.21
N SER A 113 5.25 -7.42 1.10
CA SER A 113 5.00 -8.53 2.01
C SER A 113 4.10 -8.05 3.13
N LEU A 114 3.07 -8.82 3.42
CA LEU A 114 2.10 -8.53 4.47
C LEU A 114 2.14 -9.62 5.52
N SER A 115 1.94 -9.24 6.78
CA SER A 115 1.85 -10.17 7.88
C SER A 115 0.78 -9.73 8.86
N ASP A 116 -0.11 -10.65 9.23
CA ASP A 116 -1.11 -10.43 10.26
C ASP A 116 -0.75 -11.30 11.46
N GLU A 117 -0.42 -10.65 12.56
CA GLU A 117 -0.24 -11.29 13.86
C GLU A 117 -1.15 -10.54 14.82
N PRO A 118 -2.40 -11.02 15.01
CA PRO A 118 -3.35 -10.26 15.81
C PRO A 118 -2.80 -9.92 17.19
N PRO A 119 -2.98 -8.68 17.66
CA PRO A 119 -3.85 -7.65 17.08
C PRO A 119 -3.19 -6.74 16.03
N TYR A 120 -2.06 -7.14 15.46
CA TYR A 120 -1.28 -6.29 14.56
C TYR A 120 -1.31 -6.77 13.11
N SER A 121 -1.26 -5.82 12.18
CA SER A 121 -0.97 -6.04 10.78
C SER A 121 0.29 -5.28 10.43
N SER A 122 1.17 -5.86 9.64
CA SER A 122 2.37 -5.17 9.20
C SER A 122 2.55 -5.31 7.69
N ALA A 123 3.26 -4.34 7.11
CA ALA A 123 3.53 -4.30 5.69
C ALA A 123 4.98 -3.91 5.46
N PHE A 124 5.60 -4.58 4.51
CA PHE A 124 6.95 -4.29 4.05
C PHE A 124 6.90 -4.02 2.56
N VAL A 125 7.42 -2.88 2.12
CA VAL A 125 7.41 -2.46 0.72
C VAL A 125 8.84 -2.22 0.27
N VAL A 126 9.20 -2.78 -0.87
CA VAL A 126 10.49 -2.54 -1.51
C VAL A 126 10.23 -2.04 -2.92
N LEU A 127 10.83 -0.91 -3.25
CA LEU A 127 10.85 -0.39 -4.60
C LEU A 127 12.23 -0.66 -5.17
N SER A 128 12.29 -1.32 -6.31
CA SER A 128 13.57 -1.60 -6.97
C SER A 128 13.57 -1.08 -8.39
N ALA A 129 14.77 -0.78 -8.86
CA ALA A 129 15.02 -0.39 -10.23
C ALA A 129 15.72 -1.56 -10.93
N GLU A 130 15.17 -1.97 -12.07
CA GLU A 130 15.75 -3.02 -12.91
C GLU A 130 16.11 -2.45 -14.27
N LEU A 131 17.25 -2.84 -14.78
CA LEU A 131 17.67 -2.39 -16.11
C LEU A 131 16.66 -2.87 -17.15
N GLU A 132 16.12 -1.92 -17.93
CA GLU A 132 15.22 -2.27 -19.01
C GLU A 132 16.01 -2.90 -20.16
N THR A 133 15.55 -4.09 -20.57
CA THR A 133 16.09 -4.77 -21.73
C THR A 133 15.15 -4.58 -22.91
N GLU A 134 15.72 -4.35 -24.08
CA GLU A 134 14.94 -4.22 -25.31
C GLU A 134 14.34 -5.56 -25.74
#